data_c4642ef2049b3f521d5018075a05ef6b
#
_entry.id   c4642ef2049b3f521d5018075a05ef6b
#
_cell.length_a   1.000
_cell.length_b   1.000
_cell.length_c   1.000
_cell.angle_alpha   90.00
_cell.angle_beta   90.00
_cell.angle_gamma   90.00
#
_symmetry.space_group_name_H-M   'P 1'
#
loop_
_entity.id
_entity.type
_entity.pdbx_description
1 polymer ?
#
loop_
_entity_poly.entity_id
_entity_poly.type
_entity_poly.pdbx_seq_one_letter_code
_entity_poly.pdbx_strand_id
1 'polypeptide(L)'
;YLLRAEAKFYINPSDPTIKDDLNIIRKRAQCSELYTGNVTIGDIMDERARELFYEEWRNVELTRVSLCLARSGRPDEWGNTYNVETFDKQTGTDLDGGSYWYQRCVRKGMYNKGVTIRVDATKTDINFIMGKHNIYWPIPYNAIEANKNAKLWQNVGYTEYDPATPIWN
;
A
#
# COMPACT_ATOMS: atom_id res chain seq x y z
N TYR A 1 -19.28 -6.08 -4.77
CA TYR A 1 -18.64 -6.34 -6.06
C TYR A 1 -17.12 -6.24 -5.96
N LEU A 2 -16.53 -5.15 -5.48
CA LEU A 2 -15.07 -4.97 -5.39
C LEU A 2 -14.37 -6.06 -4.60
N LEU A 3 -14.87 -6.42 -3.40
CA LEU A 3 -14.33 -7.52 -2.60
C LEU A 3 -14.49 -8.88 -3.31
N ARG A 4 -15.58 -9.05 -4.06
CA ARG A 4 -15.78 -10.29 -4.84
C ARG A 4 -14.80 -10.38 -6.01
N ALA A 5 -14.57 -9.29 -6.71
CA ALA A 5 -13.56 -9.21 -7.76
C ALA A 5 -12.17 -9.55 -7.21
N GLU A 6 -11.81 -8.98 -6.07
CA GLU A 6 -10.54 -9.23 -5.39
C GLU A 6 -10.41 -10.70 -4.94
N ALA A 7 -11.45 -11.27 -4.34
CA ALA A 7 -11.46 -12.67 -3.92
C ALA A 7 -11.27 -13.62 -5.11
N LYS A 8 -11.95 -13.35 -6.23
CA LYS A 8 -11.77 -14.11 -7.48
C LYS A 8 -10.32 -14.02 -7.97
N PHE A 9 -9.72 -12.84 -7.93
CA PHE A 9 -8.32 -12.64 -8.32
C PHE A 9 -7.37 -13.52 -7.52
N TYR A 10 -7.53 -13.60 -6.20
CA TYR A 10 -6.67 -14.46 -5.38
C TYR A 10 -6.90 -15.95 -5.64
N ILE A 11 -8.10 -16.36 -6.00
CA ILE A 11 -8.39 -17.76 -6.38
C ILE A 11 -7.78 -18.05 -7.75
N ASN A 12 -8.13 -17.25 -8.75
CA ASN A 12 -7.67 -17.38 -10.12
C ASN A 12 -7.53 -16.00 -10.78
N PRO A 13 -6.30 -15.45 -10.92
CA PRO A 13 -6.09 -14.14 -11.52
C PRO A 13 -6.55 -14.03 -12.99
N SER A 14 -6.74 -15.18 -13.66
CA SER A 14 -7.23 -15.23 -15.05
C SER A 14 -8.74 -15.48 -15.16
N ASP A 15 -9.48 -15.39 -14.06
CA ASP A 15 -10.94 -15.56 -14.08
C ASP A 15 -11.59 -14.43 -14.89
N PRO A 16 -12.21 -14.74 -16.05
CA PRO A 16 -12.77 -13.71 -16.92
C PRO A 16 -13.98 -12.99 -16.29
N THR A 17 -14.54 -13.51 -15.21
CA THR A 17 -15.70 -12.91 -14.52
C THR A 17 -15.32 -11.79 -13.54
N ILE A 18 -14.02 -11.57 -13.29
CA ILE A 18 -13.55 -10.46 -12.45
C ILE A 18 -13.99 -9.12 -13.06
N LYS A 19 -13.81 -8.97 -14.37
CA LYS A 19 -14.22 -7.73 -15.08
C LYS A 19 -15.72 -7.46 -14.99
N ASP A 20 -16.55 -8.51 -14.90
CA ASP A 20 -17.99 -8.33 -14.83
C ASP A 20 -18.39 -7.64 -13.53
N ASP A 21 -17.71 -7.98 -12.43
CA ASP A 21 -17.92 -7.35 -11.14
C ASP A 21 -17.56 -5.85 -11.15
N LEU A 22 -16.42 -5.50 -11.77
CA LEU A 22 -16.02 -4.10 -11.92
C LEU A 22 -16.95 -3.35 -12.88
N ASN A 23 -17.37 -4.00 -13.96
CA ASN A 23 -18.23 -3.40 -14.96
C ASN A 23 -19.65 -3.11 -14.44
N ILE A 24 -20.14 -3.83 -13.43
CA ILE A 24 -21.39 -3.49 -12.77
C ILE A 24 -21.30 -2.11 -12.13
N ILE A 25 -20.20 -1.82 -11.45
CA ILE A 25 -19.94 -0.53 -10.82
C ILE A 25 -19.84 0.58 -11.88
N ARG A 26 -19.04 0.35 -12.91
CA ARG A 26 -18.81 1.31 -13.97
C ARG A 26 -20.09 1.63 -14.76
N LYS A 27 -20.92 0.61 -15.03
CA LYS A 27 -22.23 0.81 -15.68
C LYS A 27 -23.17 1.61 -14.79
N ARG A 28 -23.21 1.36 -13.48
CA ARG A 28 -23.99 2.18 -12.54
C ARG A 28 -23.55 3.64 -12.56
N ALA A 29 -22.23 3.88 -12.63
CA ALA A 29 -21.66 5.23 -12.73
C ALA A 29 -21.72 5.83 -14.15
N GLN A 30 -22.37 5.13 -15.12
CA GLN A 30 -22.48 5.55 -16.52
C GLN A 30 -21.12 5.81 -17.20
N CYS A 31 -20.10 5.07 -16.82
CA CYS A 31 -18.81 5.15 -17.48
C CYS A 31 -18.89 4.60 -18.90
N SER A 32 -18.31 5.34 -19.86
CA SER A 32 -18.23 4.92 -21.27
C SER A 32 -17.25 3.78 -21.49
N GLU A 33 -16.19 3.71 -20.68
CA GLU A 33 -15.14 2.71 -20.80
C GLU A 33 -15.37 1.57 -19.81
N LEU A 34 -15.47 0.36 -20.34
CA LEU A 34 -15.62 -0.87 -19.56
C LEU A 34 -14.37 -1.73 -19.69
N TYR A 35 -14.11 -2.56 -18.69
CA TYR A 35 -13.06 -3.57 -18.76
C TYR A 35 -13.44 -4.65 -19.77
N THR A 36 -12.56 -4.91 -20.74
CA THR A 36 -12.78 -5.90 -21.81
C THR A 36 -11.82 -7.09 -21.74
N GLY A 37 -10.61 -6.86 -21.19
CA GLY A 37 -9.54 -7.86 -21.04
C GLY A 37 -9.47 -8.50 -19.67
N ASN A 38 -8.33 -9.12 -19.39
CA ASN A 38 -8.01 -9.60 -18.07
C ASN A 38 -7.80 -8.43 -17.10
N VAL A 39 -8.32 -8.60 -15.90
CA VAL A 39 -8.24 -7.59 -14.83
C VAL A 39 -7.10 -7.93 -13.90
N THR A 40 -6.25 -6.96 -13.63
CA THR A 40 -5.14 -7.07 -12.67
C THR A 40 -5.59 -6.62 -11.28
N ILE A 41 -4.75 -6.90 -10.28
CA ILE A 41 -4.98 -6.33 -8.93
C ILE A 41 -4.93 -4.80 -8.96
N GLY A 42 -4.11 -4.24 -9.84
CA GLY A 42 -4.02 -2.80 -10.05
C GLY A 42 -5.34 -2.17 -10.52
N ASP A 43 -6.02 -2.83 -11.46
CA ASP A 43 -7.33 -2.37 -11.95
C ASP A 43 -8.38 -2.40 -10.84
N ILE A 44 -8.39 -3.47 -10.03
CA ILE A 44 -9.29 -3.60 -8.88
C ILE A 44 -9.03 -2.47 -7.88
N MET A 45 -7.76 -2.20 -7.58
CA MET A 45 -7.38 -1.14 -6.63
C MET A 45 -7.66 0.27 -7.17
N ASP A 46 -7.56 0.47 -8.49
CA ASP A 46 -7.92 1.74 -9.12
C ASP A 46 -9.45 1.95 -9.11
N GLU A 47 -10.23 0.90 -9.33
CA GLU A 47 -11.69 1.00 -9.25
C GLU A 47 -12.15 1.24 -7.81
N ARG A 48 -11.54 0.59 -6.81
CA ARG A 48 -11.77 0.87 -5.39
C ARG A 48 -11.50 2.33 -5.05
N ALA A 49 -10.39 2.89 -5.54
CA ALA A 49 -10.04 4.28 -5.28
C ALA A 49 -11.04 5.28 -5.86
N ARG A 50 -11.63 4.97 -7.02
CA ARG A 50 -12.67 5.80 -7.64
C ARG A 50 -14.01 5.67 -6.94
N GLU A 51 -14.42 4.44 -6.68
CA GLU A 51 -15.74 4.12 -6.12
C GLU A 51 -15.87 4.51 -4.65
N LEU A 52 -14.84 4.27 -3.86
CA LEU A 52 -14.84 4.45 -2.41
C LEU A 52 -14.05 5.70 -1.97
N PHE A 53 -13.98 6.69 -2.83
CA PHE A 53 -13.34 7.96 -2.51
C PHE A 53 -14.03 8.62 -1.31
N TYR A 54 -13.25 8.96 -0.26
CA TYR A 54 -13.71 9.42 1.06
C TYR A 54 -14.49 8.40 1.92
N GLU A 55 -14.77 7.20 1.41
CA GLU A 55 -15.47 6.16 2.19
C GLU A 55 -14.49 5.13 2.75
N GLU A 56 -13.35 4.93 2.09
CA GLU A 56 -12.35 3.93 2.46
C GLU A 56 -10.99 4.57 2.79
N TRP A 57 -10.35 4.08 3.84
CA TRP A 57 -8.99 4.48 4.18
C TRP A 57 -7.99 3.80 3.23
N ARG A 58 -7.65 4.50 2.17
CA ARG A 58 -6.81 4.01 1.09
C ARG A 58 -5.50 3.37 1.56
N ASN A 59 -4.84 3.98 2.56
CA ASN A 59 -3.58 3.44 3.08
C ASN A 59 -3.75 2.08 3.74
N VAL A 60 -4.83 1.91 4.53
CA VAL A 60 -5.16 0.64 5.19
C VAL A 60 -5.44 -0.45 4.17
N GLU A 61 -6.20 -0.16 3.13
CA GLU A 61 -6.50 -1.11 2.07
C GLU A 61 -5.26 -1.50 1.25
N LEU A 62 -4.40 -0.56 0.92
CA LEU A 62 -3.14 -0.86 0.26
C LEU A 62 -2.23 -1.74 1.12
N THR A 63 -2.18 -1.50 2.43
CA THR A 63 -1.44 -2.36 3.37
C THR A 63 -2.03 -3.77 3.41
N ARG A 64 -3.35 -3.88 3.51
CA ARG A 64 -4.05 -5.18 3.52
C ARG A 64 -3.77 -5.96 2.23
N VAL A 65 -3.94 -5.34 1.07
CA VAL A 65 -3.69 -5.98 -0.24
C VAL A 65 -2.22 -6.37 -0.37
N SER A 66 -1.29 -5.55 0.13
CA SER A 66 0.15 -5.90 0.14
C SER A 66 0.42 -7.18 0.91
N LEU A 67 -0.19 -7.35 2.09
CA LEU A 67 -0.09 -8.58 2.87
C LEU A 67 -0.73 -9.78 2.17
N CYS A 68 -1.89 -9.58 1.53
CA CYS A 68 -2.56 -10.63 0.77
C CYS A 68 -1.71 -11.10 -0.43
N LEU A 69 -1.11 -10.19 -1.18
CA LEU A 69 -0.21 -10.54 -2.28
C LEU A 69 1.03 -11.28 -1.78
N ALA A 70 1.66 -10.78 -0.70
CA ALA A 70 2.84 -11.42 -0.13
C ALA A 70 2.55 -12.84 0.40
N ARG A 71 1.35 -13.10 0.94
CA ARG A 71 0.94 -14.41 1.42
C ARG A 71 0.48 -15.36 0.32
N SER A 72 -0.18 -14.84 -0.71
CA SER A 72 -0.70 -15.65 -1.80
C SER A 72 0.36 -15.97 -2.87
N GLY A 73 1.47 -15.21 -2.91
CA GLY A 73 2.47 -15.30 -3.98
C GLY A 73 1.93 -14.87 -5.35
N ARG A 74 0.75 -14.22 -5.40
CA ARG A 74 0.19 -13.70 -6.66
C ARG A 74 0.97 -12.49 -7.13
N PRO A 75 1.22 -12.36 -8.44
CA PRO A 75 1.90 -11.19 -8.98
C PRO A 75 0.99 -9.96 -8.95
N ASP A 76 1.62 -8.80 -8.85
CA ASP A 76 0.96 -7.52 -9.08
C ASP A 76 0.79 -7.23 -10.58
N GLU A 77 0.28 -6.03 -10.92
CA GLU A 77 0.07 -5.57 -12.31
C GLU A 77 1.37 -5.38 -13.12
N TRP A 78 2.52 -5.38 -12.45
CA TRP A 78 3.84 -5.29 -13.09
C TRP A 78 4.59 -6.62 -13.10
N GLY A 79 3.98 -7.69 -12.59
CA GLY A 79 4.57 -9.02 -12.51
C GLY A 79 5.46 -9.26 -11.29
N ASN A 80 5.51 -8.34 -10.32
CA ASN A 80 6.28 -8.54 -9.10
C ASN A 80 5.56 -9.47 -8.13
N THR A 81 6.33 -10.30 -7.43
CA THR A 81 5.87 -11.11 -6.29
C THR A 81 6.53 -10.62 -5.01
N TYR A 82 5.86 -10.80 -3.90
CA TYR A 82 6.25 -10.27 -2.60
C TYR A 82 6.40 -11.38 -1.57
N ASN A 83 7.23 -11.12 -0.55
CA ASN A 83 7.44 -12.02 0.58
C ASN A 83 7.14 -11.29 1.89
N VAL A 84 6.36 -11.92 2.75
CA VAL A 84 5.97 -11.36 4.06
C VAL A 84 7.17 -11.03 4.95
N GLU A 85 8.27 -11.79 4.84
CA GLU A 85 9.44 -11.59 5.69
C GLU A 85 10.35 -10.43 5.26
N THR A 86 10.19 -9.95 4.03
CA THR A 86 11.09 -8.96 3.46
C THR A 86 10.40 -7.70 2.92
N PHE A 87 9.09 -7.65 2.96
CA PHE A 87 8.36 -6.59 2.26
C PHE A 87 8.50 -5.19 2.89
N ASP A 88 8.96 -5.09 4.13
CA ASP A 88 9.27 -3.84 4.82
C ASP A 88 10.75 -3.44 4.75
N LYS A 89 11.61 -4.27 4.15
CA LYS A 89 13.05 -4.01 4.10
C LYS A 89 13.39 -2.97 3.03
N GLN A 90 14.27 -2.05 3.40
CA GLN A 90 14.81 -1.01 2.51
C GLN A 90 16.08 -1.52 1.78
N THR A 91 15.99 -2.64 1.08
CA THR A 91 17.09 -3.20 0.32
C THR A 91 16.84 -3.09 -1.18
N GLY A 92 17.89 -2.89 -1.96
CA GLY A 92 17.81 -2.78 -3.42
C GLY A 92 17.56 -1.36 -3.93
N THR A 93 17.25 -1.24 -5.21
CA THR A 93 16.88 0.01 -5.85
C THR A 93 15.49 0.47 -5.43
N ASP A 94 15.10 1.69 -5.81
CA ASP A 94 13.79 2.27 -5.45
C ASP A 94 12.59 1.41 -5.88
N LEU A 95 12.75 0.61 -6.92
CA LEU A 95 11.71 -0.26 -7.46
C LEU A 95 11.89 -1.73 -7.09
N ASP A 96 12.99 -2.08 -6.42
CA ASP A 96 13.29 -3.47 -6.08
C ASP A 96 12.76 -3.83 -4.70
N GLY A 97 12.07 -4.96 -4.61
CA GLY A 97 11.57 -5.53 -3.37
C GLY A 97 10.57 -4.62 -2.61
N GLY A 98 10.50 -4.82 -1.31
CA GLY A 98 9.51 -4.14 -0.47
C GLY A 98 8.12 -4.71 -0.65
N SER A 99 7.12 -3.87 -0.52
CA SER A 99 5.71 -4.25 -0.57
C SER A 99 5.01 -3.71 -1.82
N TYR A 100 3.88 -4.30 -2.16
CA TYR A 100 2.97 -3.74 -3.16
C TYR A 100 2.55 -2.31 -2.82
N TRP A 101 2.33 -2.00 -1.54
CA TRP A 101 2.07 -0.65 -1.05
C TRP A 101 3.16 0.32 -1.51
N TYR A 102 4.43 -0.02 -1.30
CA TYR A 102 5.57 0.82 -1.70
C TYR A 102 5.65 0.98 -3.23
N GLN A 103 5.57 -0.13 -3.95
CA GLN A 103 5.60 -0.11 -5.42
C GLN A 103 4.50 0.77 -6.00
N ARG A 104 3.30 0.67 -5.43
CA ARG A 104 2.15 1.43 -5.87
C ARG A 104 2.33 2.93 -5.61
N CYS A 105 2.83 3.30 -4.44
CA CYS A 105 3.10 4.69 -4.10
C CYS A 105 4.18 5.31 -5.00
N VAL A 106 5.27 4.58 -5.26
CA VAL A 106 6.39 5.08 -6.06
C VAL A 106 6.05 5.12 -7.56
N ARG A 107 5.48 4.05 -8.12
CA ARG A 107 5.21 3.95 -9.56
C ARG A 107 4.01 4.78 -10.01
N LYS A 108 3.02 4.97 -9.17
CA LYS A 108 1.87 5.85 -9.48
C LYS A 108 2.16 7.33 -9.22
N GLY A 109 3.39 7.65 -8.82
CA GLY A 109 3.87 9.03 -8.81
C GLY A 109 3.34 9.91 -7.67
N MET A 110 2.64 9.36 -6.69
CA MET A 110 2.18 10.14 -5.54
C MET A 110 3.34 10.56 -4.63
N TYR A 111 4.35 9.69 -4.51
CA TYR A 111 5.53 9.93 -3.66
C TYR A 111 6.76 9.35 -4.35
N ASN A 112 7.26 10.03 -5.36
CA ASN A 112 8.53 9.69 -5.97
C ASN A 112 9.68 10.13 -5.08
N LYS A 113 10.74 9.35 -5.08
CA LYS A 113 12.00 9.77 -4.48
C LYS A 113 12.44 11.10 -5.11
N GLY A 114 12.61 12.10 -4.27
CA GLY A 114 13.03 13.43 -4.73
C GLY A 114 11.90 14.34 -5.22
N VAL A 115 10.65 13.99 -5.04
CA VAL A 115 9.55 14.95 -5.25
C VAL A 115 9.59 15.97 -4.12
N THR A 116 9.91 17.19 -4.48
CA THR A 116 9.88 18.33 -3.58
C THR A 116 8.46 18.90 -3.59
N ILE A 117 7.79 18.86 -2.45
CA ILE A 117 6.49 19.51 -2.28
C ILE A 117 6.70 20.86 -1.62
N ARG A 118 6.31 21.90 -2.31
CA ARG A 118 6.33 23.26 -1.77
C ARG A 118 5.15 23.43 -0.81
N VAL A 119 5.45 23.68 0.45
CA VAL A 119 4.43 23.83 1.50
C VAL A 119 3.82 25.23 1.46
N ASP A 120 4.65 26.24 1.22
CA ASP A 120 4.25 27.63 0.91
C ASP A 120 5.44 28.43 0.33
N ALA A 121 5.19 29.64 -0.15
CA ALA A 121 6.21 30.49 -0.78
C ALA A 121 7.31 30.97 0.19
N THR A 122 7.12 30.80 1.49
CA THR A 122 8.02 31.28 2.55
C THR A 122 8.80 30.16 3.23
N LYS A 123 8.43 28.90 2.99
CA LYS A 123 9.06 27.73 3.60
C LYS A 123 9.97 26.99 2.64
N THR A 124 11.00 26.40 3.20
CA THR A 124 11.90 25.50 2.48
C THR A 124 11.12 24.33 1.91
N ASP A 125 11.43 23.95 0.69
CA ASP A 125 10.87 22.78 0.04
C ASP A 125 11.10 21.53 0.91
N ILE A 126 10.04 20.77 1.14
CA ILE A 126 10.11 19.50 1.87
C ILE A 126 10.28 18.39 0.86
N ASN A 127 11.38 17.66 0.99
CA ASN A 127 11.64 16.47 0.21
C ASN A 127 10.91 15.28 0.84
N PHE A 128 9.89 14.77 0.15
CA PHE A 128 9.21 13.55 0.58
C PHE A 128 9.94 12.32 0.05
N ILE A 129 10.58 11.59 0.96
CA ILE A 129 11.21 10.31 0.65
C ILE A 129 10.36 9.22 1.30
N MET A 130 9.75 8.38 0.46
CA MET A 130 9.00 7.22 0.94
C MET A 130 9.94 6.04 1.11
N GLY A 131 10.03 5.52 2.32
CA GLY A 131 10.77 4.28 2.61
C GLY A 131 9.86 3.06 2.54
N LYS A 132 10.45 1.88 2.30
CA LYS A 132 9.70 0.61 2.25
C LYS A 132 9.03 0.28 3.58
N HIS A 133 9.60 0.73 4.69
CA HIS A 133 9.07 0.57 6.05
C HIS A 133 7.83 1.43 6.32
N ASN A 134 7.55 2.46 5.50
CA ASN A 134 6.39 3.35 5.72
C ASN A 134 5.04 2.66 5.49
N ILE A 135 5.03 1.39 5.10
CA ILE A 135 3.84 0.53 5.17
C ILE A 135 3.31 0.40 6.60
N TYR A 136 4.20 0.49 7.59
CA TYR A 136 3.84 0.57 9.01
C TYR A 136 3.75 2.03 9.43
N TRP A 137 2.79 2.32 10.30
CA TRP A 137 2.72 3.62 10.93
C TRP A 137 3.62 3.64 12.18
N PRO A 138 4.26 4.77 12.50
CA PRO A 138 4.98 4.90 13.74
C PRO A 138 4.01 4.81 14.92
N ILE A 139 4.44 4.13 15.98
CA ILE A 139 3.70 4.15 17.25
C ILE A 139 3.84 5.54 17.84
N PRO A 140 2.74 6.23 18.18
CA PRO A 140 2.82 7.56 18.78
C PRO A 140 3.65 7.55 20.06
N TYR A 141 4.57 8.50 20.19
CA TYR A 141 5.51 8.58 21.31
C TYR A 141 4.80 8.59 22.68
N ASN A 142 3.72 9.35 22.78
CA ASN A 142 2.92 9.39 24.02
C ASN A 142 2.27 8.04 24.37
N ALA A 143 1.94 7.22 23.40
CA ALA A 143 1.44 5.86 23.67
C ALA A 143 2.56 4.96 24.20
N ILE A 144 3.76 5.19 23.70
CA ILE A 144 4.97 4.54 24.19
C ILE A 144 5.24 4.97 25.64
N GLU A 145 5.29 6.27 25.93
CA GLU A 145 5.54 6.79 27.29
C GLU A 145 4.48 6.39 28.33
N ALA A 146 3.22 6.33 27.93
CA ALA A 146 2.13 5.95 28.82
C ALA A 146 2.22 4.49 29.30
N ASN A 147 2.93 3.64 28.56
CA ASN A 147 2.97 2.20 28.80
C ASN A 147 4.22 1.78 29.59
N LYS A 148 4.41 2.36 30.76
CA LYS A 148 5.60 2.19 31.60
C LYS A 148 5.89 0.75 32.06
N ASN A 149 4.92 -0.14 31.97
CA ASN A 149 5.04 -1.53 32.42
C ASN A 149 5.26 -2.53 31.28
N ALA A 150 5.27 -2.09 30.04
CA ALA A 150 5.50 -2.94 28.86
C ALA A 150 6.71 -2.46 28.07
N LYS A 151 7.48 -3.41 27.55
CA LYS A 151 8.55 -3.11 26.60
C LYS A 151 7.93 -2.91 25.24
N LEU A 152 7.73 -1.66 24.82
CA LEU A 152 7.26 -1.32 23.49
C LEU A 152 8.43 -0.72 22.71
N TRP A 153 8.61 -1.18 21.49
CA TRP A 153 9.55 -0.63 20.55
C TRP A 153 8.82 0.07 19.42
N GLN A 154 9.50 1.01 18.79
CA GLN A 154 9.01 1.62 17.59
C GLN A 154 9.02 0.61 16.43
N ASN A 155 8.19 0.82 15.42
CA ASN A 155 8.23 0.02 14.20
C ASN A 155 9.54 0.20 13.44
N VAL A 156 9.97 -0.87 12.78
CA VAL A 156 11.21 -0.90 11.99
C VAL A 156 11.29 0.27 11.02
N GLY A 157 12.47 0.89 10.91
CA GLY A 157 12.75 1.98 9.99
C GLY A 157 12.41 3.38 10.50
N TYR A 158 11.75 3.50 11.65
CA TYR A 158 11.56 4.78 12.34
C TYR A 158 12.69 5.02 13.35
N THR A 159 12.94 6.31 13.65
CA THR A 159 13.85 6.69 14.73
C THR A 159 13.42 6.02 16.03
N GLU A 160 14.41 5.65 16.85
CA GLU A 160 14.18 4.96 18.12
C GLU A 160 13.74 3.49 17.99
N TYR A 161 13.79 2.93 16.80
CA TYR A 161 13.65 1.48 16.66
C TYR A 161 14.94 0.79 17.12
N ASP A 162 14.85 0.08 18.22
CA ASP A 162 15.90 -0.83 18.70
C ASP A 162 15.25 -2.09 19.27
N PRO A 163 15.35 -3.24 18.57
CA PRO A 163 14.79 -4.49 19.06
C PRO A 163 15.53 -5.05 20.27
N ALA A 164 16.75 -4.59 20.54
CA ALA A 164 17.56 -5.02 21.67
C ALA A 164 17.38 -4.12 22.93
N THR A 165 17.06 -2.85 22.70
CA THR A 165 16.89 -1.87 23.79
C THR A 165 15.46 -1.29 23.73
N PRO A 166 14.62 -1.52 24.74
CA PRO A 166 13.31 -0.88 24.82
C PRO A 166 13.46 0.64 24.83
N ILE A 167 12.50 1.35 24.22
CA ILE A 167 12.48 2.82 24.15
C ILE A 167 12.37 3.46 25.54
N TRP A 168 12.05 2.69 26.54
CA TRP A 168 12.12 3.07 27.93
C TRP A 168 12.70 1.99 28.82
N ASN A 169 13.37 2.46 29.84
CA ASN A 169 13.75 1.70 31.02
C ASN A 169 12.71 1.89 32.13
#